data_8033a3d7ae98463ff976f14dc646fdd4
#
_entry.id   8033a3d7ae98463ff976f14dc646fdd4
#
_cell.length_a   1.000
_cell.length_b   1.000
_cell.length_c   1.000
_cell.angle_alpha   90.00
_cell.angle_beta   90.00
_cell.angle_gamma   90.00
#
_symmetry.space_group_name_H-M   'P 1'
#
loop_
_entity.id
_entity.type
_entity.pdbx_description
1 polymer ?
#
loop_
_entity_poly.entity_id
_entity_poly.type
_entity_poly.pdbx_seq_one_letter_code
_entity_poly.pdbx_strand_id
1 'polypeptide(L)'
;MLFRALQGLGFGGEWAAGAILMAEIANPEHRGRALGAVQSAWAVGWGLAAIAYTVVFSLVDPSFGWRILFWLGIIPALLALYIRAYVPEPEVFIETRRAKQARSREAIQSGATANPLRQLFRRDLIGTTIAASVLAVGAQGGYYSIFTWLPTYLKTERHLSVVGTGAYTGVVIVGSFLGYVISGYLNDWLGRKRTFALYAVLSAILIVLYVNIPAGANSLLVVLGGPLGFCASGIFSGFGSYLAELFPSRARGAGQGFAYNVGRATGAFFPTLIGFLSAQVGLAGAIGFGALAYALCLIALLFLPETRGKALVAVQ
;
A
#
# COMPACT_ATOMS: atom_id res chain seq x y z
N MET A 1 16.12 3.31 -17.20
CA MET A 1 15.21 4.39 -16.77
C MET A 1 13.84 4.29 -17.44
N LEU A 2 13.73 4.28 -18.78
CA LEU A 2 12.45 4.28 -19.52
C LEU A 2 11.50 3.14 -19.09
N PHE A 3 11.97 1.88 -19.06
CA PHE A 3 11.14 0.74 -18.65
C PHE A 3 10.64 0.83 -17.20
N ARG A 4 11.43 1.42 -16.30
CA ARG A 4 10.99 1.70 -14.92
C ARG A 4 9.89 2.76 -14.86
N ALA A 5 9.96 3.78 -15.71
CA ALA A 5 8.91 4.79 -15.81
C ALA A 5 7.60 4.19 -16.34
N LEU A 6 7.68 3.37 -17.41
CA LEU A 6 6.52 2.66 -17.96
C LEU A 6 5.89 1.68 -16.95
N GLN A 7 6.71 0.93 -16.22
CA GLN A 7 6.27 0.06 -15.13
C GLN A 7 5.54 0.87 -14.04
N GLY A 8 6.08 2.04 -13.68
CA GLY A 8 5.46 2.92 -12.68
C GLY A 8 4.09 3.45 -13.10
N LEU A 9 3.93 3.81 -14.39
CA LEU A 9 2.64 4.25 -14.94
C LEU A 9 1.59 3.13 -14.88
N GLY A 10 1.95 1.91 -15.33
CA GLY A 10 1.05 0.75 -15.25
C GLY A 10 0.64 0.43 -13.82
N PHE A 11 1.60 0.33 -12.92
CA PHE A 11 1.39 0.01 -11.53
C PHE A 11 0.55 1.06 -10.76
N GLY A 12 0.73 2.36 -11.08
CA GLY A 12 -0.05 3.44 -10.47
C GLY A 12 -1.52 3.39 -10.82
N GLY A 13 -1.86 2.99 -12.06
CA GLY A 13 -3.25 2.86 -12.51
C GLY A 13 -3.94 1.59 -12.05
N GLU A 14 -3.22 0.47 -12.04
CA GLU A 14 -3.74 -0.85 -11.72
C GLU A 14 -4.35 -0.94 -10.31
N TRP A 15 -3.60 -0.51 -9.30
CA TRP A 15 -4.07 -0.58 -7.92
C TRP A 15 -5.38 0.21 -7.71
N ALA A 16 -5.45 1.43 -8.23
CA ALA A 16 -6.64 2.26 -8.09
C ALA A 16 -7.85 1.64 -8.80
N ALA A 17 -7.66 1.12 -10.01
CA ALA A 17 -8.72 0.48 -10.78
C ALA A 17 -9.25 -0.78 -10.07
N GLY A 18 -8.36 -1.65 -9.59
CA GLY A 18 -8.74 -2.88 -8.87
C GLY A 18 -9.42 -2.60 -7.53
N ALA A 19 -8.92 -1.62 -6.77
CA ALA A 19 -9.51 -1.23 -5.49
C ALA A 19 -10.91 -0.63 -5.65
N ILE A 20 -11.13 0.20 -6.69
CA ILE A 20 -12.45 0.79 -6.98
C ILE A 20 -13.44 -0.32 -7.40
N LEU A 21 -13.02 -1.20 -8.31
CA LEU A 21 -13.86 -2.30 -8.78
C LEU A 21 -14.31 -3.17 -7.60
N MET A 22 -13.37 -3.56 -6.74
CA MET A 22 -13.70 -4.36 -5.56
C MET A 22 -14.59 -3.58 -4.57
N ALA A 23 -14.36 -2.28 -4.37
CA ALA A 23 -15.17 -1.45 -3.49
C ALA A 23 -16.62 -1.27 -4.00
N GLU A 24 -16.82 -1.25 -5.32
CA GLU A 24 -18.14 -1.13 -5.95
C GLU A 24 -18.95 -2.45 -5.90
N ILE A 25 -18.25 -3.59 -6.00
CA ILE A 25 -18.89 -4.93 -5.98
C ILE A 25 -19.13 -5.43 -4.54
N ALA A 26 -18.22 -5.10 -3.62
CA ALA A 26 -18.28 -5.59 -2.26
C ALA A 26 -19.47 -4.98 -1.48
N ASN A 27 -20.13 -5.84 -0.66
CA ASN A 27 -21.16 -5.39 0.26
C ASN A 27 -20.59 -4.28 1.18
N PRO A 28 -21.31 -3.16 1.40
CA PRO A 28 -20.87 -2.07 2.27
C PRO A 28 -20.40 -2.49 3.66
N GLU A 29 -21.03 -3.50 4.25
CA GLU A 29 -20.69 -4.03 5.58
C GLU A 29 -19.39 -4.84 5.60
N HIS A 30 -18.98 -5.42 4.46
CA HIS A 30 -17.83 -6.31 4.33
C HIS A 30 -16.74 -5.77 3.38
N ARG A 31 -16.86 -4.52 2.98
CA ARG A 31 -15.94 -3.88 2.02
C ARG A 31 -14.50 -3.85 2.53
N GLY A 32 -14.30 -3.62 3.82
CA GLY A 32 -12.98 -3.66 4.45
C GLY A 32 -12.32 -5.03 4.32
N ARG A 33 -13.07 -6.11 4.59
CA ARG A 33 -12.59 -7.50 4.46
C ARG A 33 -12.21 -7.85 3.03
N ALA A 34 -13.06 -7.49 2.06
CA ALA A 34 -12.82 -7.77 0.65
C ALA A 34 -11.54 -7.09 0.14
N LEU A 35 -11.38 -5.80 0.46
CA LEU A 35 -10.20 -5.03 0.07
C LEU A 35 -8.95 -5.44 0.86
N GLY A 36 -9.10 -5.84 2.13
CA GLY A 36 -8.03 -6.40 2.94
C GLY A 36 -7.49 -7.72 2.37
N ALA A 37 -8.37 -8.60 1.91
CA ALA A 37 -7.99 -9.85 1.24
C ALA A 37 -7.22 -9.56 -0.06
N VAL A 38 -7.69 -8.63 -0.90
CA VAL A 38 -6.96 -8.21 -2.11
C VAL A 38 -5.59 -7.65 -1.75
N GLN A 39 -5.52 -6.78 -0.73
CA GLN A 39 -4.28 -6.16 -0.32
C GLN A 39 -3.27 -7.17 0.27
N SER A 40 -3.74 -8.26 0.89
CA SER A 40 -2.87 -9.31 1.44
C SER A 40 -2.02 -10.01 0.37
N ALA A 41 -2.46 -10.01 -0.90
CA ALA A 41 -1.68 -10.52 -2.02
C ALA A 41 -0.31 -9.82 -2.17
N TRP A 42 -0.21 -8.56 -1.71
CA TRP A 42 1.07 -7.86 -1.65
C TRP A 42 2.10 -8.59 -0.77
N ALA A 43 1.70 -9.04 0.41
CA ALA A 43 2.59 -9.79 1.31
C ALA A 43 2.96 -11.15 0.72
N VAL A 44 2.03 -11.82 0.04
CA VAL A 44 2.31 -13.08 -0.68
C VAL A 44 3.36 -12.85 -1.76
N GLY A 45 3.17 -11.82 -2.60
CA GLY A 45 4.14 -11.47 -3.66
C GLY A 45 5.52 -11.12 -3.09
N TRP A 46 5.56 -10.35 -1.99
CA TRP A 46 6.82 -10.04 -1.30
C TRP A 46 7.48 -11.29 -0.74
N GLY A 47 6.72 -12.21 -0.14
CA GLY A 47 7.22 -13.50 0.35
C GLY A 47 7.82 -14.35 -0.77
N LEU A 48 7.11 -14.49 -1.89
CA LEU A 48 7.63 -15.22 -3.05
C LEU A 48 8.91 -14.59 -3.61
N ALA A 49 8.99 -13.26 -3.67
CA ALA A 49 10.19 -12.55 -4.09
C ALA A 49 11.37 -12.77 -3.12
N ALA A 50 11.11 -12.76 -1.80
CA ALA A 50 12.13 -13.02 -0.79
C ALA A 50 12.65 -14.46 -0.85
N ILE A 51 11.77 -15.45 -1.07
CA ILE A 51 12.15 -16.85 -1.27
C ILE A 51 12.99 -16.99 -2.55
N ALA A 52 12.52 -16.43 -3.68
CA ALA A 52 13.24 -16.47 -4.94
C ALA A 52 14.63 -15.82 -4.80
N TYR A 53 14.73 -14.68 -4.12
CA TYR A 53 15.99 -14.02 -3.81
C TYR A 53 16.93 -14.96 -3.03
N THR A 54 16.44 -15.53 -1.94
CA THR A 54 17.26 -16.41 -1.09
C THR A 54 17.74 -17.64 -1.85
N VAL A 55 16.86 -18.30 -2.60
CA VAL A 55 17.20 -19.48 -3.39
C VAL A 55 18.21 -19.16 -4.49
N VAL A 56 17.94 -18.14 -5.28
CA VAL A 56 18.82 -17.79 -6.42
C VAL A 56 20.22 -17.41 -5.94
N PHE A 57 20.33 -16.55 -4.92
CA PHE A 57 21.63 -16.10 -4.44
C PHE A 57 22.36 -17.10 -3.53
N SER A 58 21.71 -18.20 -3.13
CA SER A 58 22.39 -19.33 -2.49
C SER A 58 22.96 -20.34 -3.50
N LEU A 59 22.43 -20.37 -4.75
CA LEU A 59 22.80 -21.33 -5.78
C LEU A 59 23.62 -20.75 -6.93
N VAL A 60 23.52 -19.42 -7.16
CA VAL A 60 24.09 -18.75 -8.33
C VAL A 60 24.90 -17.54 -7.90
N ASP A 61 26.01 -17.32 -8.62
CA ASP A 61 26.86 -16.14 -8.40
C ASP A 61 26.06 -14.85 -8.50
N PRO A 62 26.26 -13.89 -7.58
CA PRO A 62 25.52 -12.61 -7.57
C PRO A 62 25.61 -11.82 -8.88
N SER A 63 26.69 -11.97 -9.63
CA SER A 63 26.89 -11.28 -10.92
C SER A 63 25.85 -11.69 -11.98
N PHE A 64 25.31 -12.89 -11.88
CA PHE A 64 24.29 -13.44 -12.79
C PHE A 64 22.93 -13.62 -12.14
N GLY A 65 22.88 -13.91 -10.84
CA GLY A 65 21.65 -14.21 -10.09
C GLY A 65 20.55 -13.14 -10.22
N TRP A 66 20.92 -11.85 -10.28
CA TRP A 66 19.92 -10.78 -10.45
C TRP A 66 19.17 -10.88 -11.80
N ARG A 67 19.81 -11.41 -12.87
CA ARG A 67 19.15 -11.62 -14.16
C ARG A 67 18.07 -12.68 -14.07
N ILE A 68 18.35 -13.77 -13.35
CA ILE A 68 17.38 -14.86 -13.10
C ILE A 68 16.14 -14.33 -12.38
N LEU A 69 16.32 -13.47 -11.35
CA LEU A 69 15.19 -12.86 -10.64
C LEU A 69 14.31 -12.00 -11.56
N PHE A 70 14.92 -11.28 -12.50
CA PHE A 70 14.13 -10.52 -13.49
C PHE A 70 13.40 -11.45 -14.47
N TRP A 71 14.00 -12.58 -14.88
CA TRP A 71 13.32 -13.56 -15.73
C TRP A 71 12.16 -14.24 -15.02
N LEU A 72 12.30 -14.55 -13.74
CA LEU A 72 11.19 -15.07 -12.91
C LEU A 72 10.01 -14.10 -12.87
N GLY A 73 10.25 -12.80 -12.96
CA GLY A 73 9.21 -11.77 -13.05
C GLY A 73 8.35 -11.84 -14.33
N ILE A 74 8.73 -12.64 -15.33
CA ILE A 74 7.91 -12.88 -16.53
C ILE A 74 6.74 -13.82 -16.22
N ILE A 75 6.86 -14.72 -15.24
CA ILE A 75 5.84 -15.72 -14.90
C ILE A 75 4.48 -15.07 -14.56
N PRO A 76 4.39 -14.06 -13.68
CA PRO A 76 3.12 -13.37 -13.43
C PRO A 76 2.53 -12.71 -14.67
N ALA A 77 3.37 -12.18 -15.58
CA ALA A 77 2.89 -11.58 -16.83
C ALA A 77 2.27 -12.64 -17.76
N LEU A 78 2.89 -13.82 -17.88
CA LEU A 78 2.33 -14.94 -18.64
C LEU A 78 1.01 -15.43 -18.03
N LEU A 79 0.93 -15.51 -16.69
CA LEU A 79 -0.30 -15.86 -15.99
C LEU A 79 -1.41 -14.83 -16.26
N ALA A 80 -1.11 -13.54 -16.25
CA ALA A 80 -2.06 -12.49 -16.58
C ALA A 80 -2.59 -12.62 -18.03
N LEU A 81 -1.71 -12.94 -19.00
CA LEU A 81 -2.10 -13.22 -20.38
C LEU A 81 -3.00 -14.45 -20.47
N TYR A 82 -2.66 -15.52 -19.75
CA TYR A 82 -3.47 -16.74 -19.68
C TYR A 82 -4.87 -16.47 -19.12
N ILE A 83 -4.96 -15.78 -17.99
CA ILE A 83 -6.24 -15.42 -17.37
C ILE A 83 -7.07 -14.58 -18.35
N ARG A 84 -6.47 -13.59 -19.01
CA ARG A 84 -7.17 -12.74 -19.99
C ARG A 84 -7.68 -13.51 -21.21
N ALA A 85 -6.99 -14.57 -21.62
CA ALA A 85 -7.37 -15.35 -22.79
C ALA A 85 -8.45 -16.41 -22.49
N TYR A 86 -8.44 -16.98 -21.29
CA TYR A 86 -9.24 -18.17 -20.97
C TYR A 86 -10.28 -18.00 -19.86
N VAL A 87 -10.19 -16.94 -19.06
CA VAL A 87 -11.15 -16.69 -17.98
C VAL A 87 -12.19 -15.68 -18.48
N PRO A 88 -13.48 -16.06 -18.60
CA PRO A 88 -14.52 -15.12 -19.00
C PRO A 88 -14.71 -14.05 -17.93
N GLU A 89 -14.99 -12.82 -18.38
CA GLU A 89 -15.33 -11.73 -17.46
C GLU A 89 -16.66 -12.04 -16.75
N PRO A 90 -16.75 -11.86 -15.41
CA PRO A 90 -18.00 -12.04 -14.69
C PRO A 90 -19.12 -11.14 -15.24
N GLU A 91 -20.35 -11.65 -15.35
CA GLU A 91 -21.48 -10.89 -15.90
C GLU A 91 -21.71 -9.56 -15.16
N VAL A 92 -21.60 -9.57 -13.83
CA VAL A 92 -21.69 -8.37 -12.99
C VAL A 92 -20.68 -7.28 -13.41
N PHE A 93 -19.47 -7.69 -13.82
CA PHE A 93 -18.45 -6.75 -14.31
C PHE A 93 -18.83 -6.17 -15.67
N ILE A 94 -19.35 -7.00 -16.58
CA ILE A 94 -19.79 -6.57 -17.91
C ILE A 94 -20.95 -5.57 -17.79
N GLU A 95 -21.92 -5.84 -16.92
CA GLU A 95 -23.06 -4.95 -16.66
C GLU A 95 -22.62 -3.62 -16.07
N THR A 96 -21.76 -3.65 -15.04
CA THR A 96 -21.20 -2.44 -14.42
C THR A 96 -20.43 -1.60 -15.43
N ARG A 97 -19.64 -2.24 -16.30
CA ARG A 97 -18.88 -1.58 -17.37
C ARG A 97 -19.80 -0.96 -18.42
N ARG A 98 -20.87 -1.66 -18.82
CA ARG A 98 -21.89 -1.15 -19.77
C ARG A 98 -22.62 0.06 -19.19
N ALA A 99 -23.06 -0.03 -17.94
CA ALA A 99 -23.71 1.07 -17.25
C ALA A 99 -22.80 2.31 -17.11
N LYS A 100 -21.52 2.10 -16.81
CA LYS A 100 -20.52 3.17 -16.72
C LYS A 100 -20.22 3.82 -18.08
N GLN A 101 -20.18 3.02 -19.14
CA GLN A 101 -20.00 3.53 -20.51
C GLN A 101 -21.23 4.31 -21.01
N ALA A 102 -22.45 3.83 -20.72
CA ALA A 102 -23.69 4.53 -21.08
C ALA A 102 -23.73 5.92 -20.40
N ARG A 103 -23.49 5.97 -19.08
CA ARG A 103 -23.42 7.23 -18.32
C ARG A 103 -22.33 8.19 -18.82
N SER A 104 -21.18 7.65 -19.22
CA SER A 104 -20.11 8.47 -19.79
C SER A 104 -20.50 9.09 -21.14
N ARG A 105 -21.26 8.34 -21.98
CA ARG A 105 -21.78 8.85 -23.25
C ARG A 105 -22.84 9.93 -23.03
N GLU A 106 -23.76 9.73 -22.11
CA GLU A 106 -24.75 10.73 -21.71
C GLU A 106 -24.12 12.02 -21.18
N ALA A 107 -23.09 11.90 -20.33
CA ALA A 107 -22.32 13.02 -19.80
C ALA A 107 -21.57 13.80 -20.90
N ILE A 108 -21.05 13.10 -21.91
CA ILE A 108 -20.41 13.72 -23.09
C ILE A 108 -21.44 14.45 -23.93
N GLN A 109 -22.61 13.85 -24.18
CA GLN A 109 -23.69 14.44 -24.97
C GLN A 109 -24.33 15.66 -24.30
N SER A 110 -24.40 15.66 -22.96
CA SER A 110 -24.93 16.79 -22.18
C SER A 110 -23.93 17.94 -21.99
N GLY A 111 -22.70 17.86 -22.56
CA GLY A 111 -21.66 18.87 -22.38
C GLY A 111 -21.09 18.95 -20.96
N ALA A 112 -21.48 18.03 -20.09
CA ALA A 112 -21.09 17.98 -18.68
C ALA A 112 -19.72 17.32 -18.43
N THR A 113 -18.82 17.30 -19.42
CA THR A 113 -17.46 16.75 -19.30
C THR A 113 -16.53 17.68 -18.51
N ALA A 114 -16.81 17.85 -17.23
CA ALA A 114 -15.82 18.42 -16.33
C ALA A 114 -14.72 17.38 -16.14
N ASN A 115 -13.48 17.74 -16.52
CA ASN A 115 -12.29 16.90 -16.30
C ASN A 115 -12.28 16.37 -14.86
N PRO A 116 -12.31 15.04 -14.61
CA PRO A 116 -12.40 14.48 -13.26
C PRO A 116 -11.29 14.96 -12.33
N LEU A 117 -10.08 15.22 -12.86
CA LEU A 117 -8.98 15.78 -12.08
C LEU A 117 -9.26 17.22 -11.63
N ARG A 118 -9.86 18.05 -12.47
CA ARG A 118 -10.23 19.41 -12.08
C ARG A 118 -11.30 19.43 -10.97
N GLN A 119 -12.16 18.43 -10.90
CA GLN A 119 -13.15 18.31 -9.83
C GLN A 119 -12.53 18.16 -8.45
N LEU A 120 -11.35 17.53 -8.33
CA LEU A 120 -10.65 17.33 -7.07
C LEU A 120 -10.20 18.64 -6.41
N PHE A 121 -9.98 19.68 -7.22
CA PHE A 121 -9.51 20.99 -6.78
C PHE A 121 -10.63 22.01 -6.63
N ARG A 122 -11.89 21.58 -6.75
CA ARG A 122 -13.04 22.43 -6.43
C ARG A 122 -13.15 22.64 -4.91
N ARG A 123 -13.77 23.75 -4.52
CA ARG A 123 -13.92 24.15 -3.11
C ARG A 123 -14.58 23.08 -2.24
N ASP A 124 -15.49 22.27 -2.80
CA ASP A 124 -16.19 21.18 -2.12
C ASP A 124 -15.34 19.93 -1.87
N LEU A 125 -14.28 19.70 -2.66
CA LEU A 125 -13.48 18.49 -2.57
C LEU A 125 -12.00 18.72 -2.22
N ILE A 126 -11.48 19.94 -2.35
CA ILE A 126 -10.05 20.23 -2.17
C ILE A 126 -9.55 19.86 -0.77
N GLY A 127 -10.34 20.12 0.27
CA GLY A 127 -9.99 19.75 1.65
C GLY A 127 -9.86 18.24 1.82
N THR A 128 -10.84 17.49 1.30
CA THR A 128 -10.79 16.01 1.30
C THR A 128 -9.61 15.48 0.49
N THR A 129 -9.35 16.08 -0.68
CA THR A 129 -8.24 15.67 -1.55
C THR A 129 -6.90 15.88 -0.87
N ILE A 130 -6.66 17.03 -0.24
CA ILE A 130 -5.43 17.32 0.49
C ILE A 130 -5.28 16.38 1.68
N ALA A 131 -6.31 16.26 2.53
CA ALA A 131 -6.24 15.43 3.72
C ALA A 131 -6.04 13.94 3.38
N ALA A 132 -6.72 13.42 2.34
CA ALA A 132 -6.52 12.06 1.86
C ALA A 132 -5.11 11.83 1.30
N SER A 133 -4.55 12.84 0.59
CA SER A 133 -3.17 12.78 0.10
C SER A 133 -2.16 12.80 1.24
N VAL A 134 -2.36 13.64 2.26
CA VAL A 134 -1.48 13.69 3.45
C VAL A 134 -1.54 12.38 4.23
N LEU A 135 -2.73 11.77 4.36
CA LEU A 135 -2.88 10.43 4.96
C LEU A 135 -2.03 9.40 4.21
N ALA A 136 -2.09 9.42 2.88
CA ALA A 136 -1.33 8.50 2.04
C ALA A 136 0.19 8.77 2.09
N VAL A 137 0.61 10.05 2.14
CA VAL A 137 2.02 10.44 2.32
C VAL A 137 2.56 9.91 3.65
N GLY A 138 1.82 10.10 4.73
CA GLY A 138 2.22 9.63 6.06
C GLY A 138 2.40 8.11 6.13
N ALA A 139 1.41 7.35 5.65
CA ALA A 139 1.46 5.90 5.67
C ALA A 139 2.58 5.35 4.78
N GLN A 140 2.71 5.86 3.56
CA GLN A 140 3.74 5.37 2.61
C GLN A 140 5.13 5.85 2.99
N GLY A 141 5.28 7.07 3.50
CA GLY A 141 6.55 7.58 4.01
C GLY A 141 7.09 6.74 5.17
N GLY A 142 6.25 6.46 6.18
CA GLY A 142 6.61 5.60 7.29
C GLY A 142 6.95 4.17 6.85
N TYR A 143 6.14 3.59 5.97
CA TYR A 143 6.37 2.26 5.42
C TYR A 143 7.69 2.16 4.66
N TYR A 144 7.94 3.07 3.72
CA TYR A 144 9.17 3.05 2.92
C TYR A 144 10.42 3.34 3.74
N SER A 145 10.32 4.15 4.80
CA SER A 145 11.43 4.43 5.71
C SER A 145 11.99 3.16 6.35
N ILE A 146 11.14 2.24 6.80
CA ILE A 146 11.61 0.99 7.42
C ILE A 146 11.84 -0.10 6.39
N PHE A 147 10.87 -0.41 5.52
CA PHE A 147 10.94 -1.62 4.71
C PHE A 147 11.95 -1.55 3.56
N THR A 148 12.28 -0.35 3.06
CA THR A 148 13.34 -0.20 2.07
C THR A 148 14.73 -0.47 2.69
N TRP A 149 14.92 -0.03 3.93
CA TRP A 149 16.21 -0.13 4.61
C TRP A 149 16.32 -1.36 5.52
N LEU A 150 15.23 -2.06 5.79
CA LEU A 150 15.21 -3.22 6.69
C LEU A 150 16.26 -4.30 6.35
N PRO A 151 16.40 -4.76 5.09
CA PRO A 151 17.43 -5.75 4.75
C PRO A 151 18.84 -5.22 4.99
N THR A 152 19.09 -3.96 4.64
CA THR A 152 20.40 -3.31 4.89
C THR A 152 20.66 -3.18 6.37
N TYR A 153 19.70 -2.70 7.16
CA TYR A 153 19.80 -2.60 8.62
C TYR A 153 20.13 -3.94 9.27
N LEU A 154 19.44 -5.01 8.90
CA LEU A 154 19.69 -6.35 9.43
C LEU A 154 21.09 -6.86 9.06
N LYS A 155 21.57 -6.55 7.85
CA LYS A 155 22.90 -6.96 7.39
C LYS A 155 24.03 -6.13 8.00
N THR A 156 23.90 -4.80 8.02
CA THR A 156 25.01 -3.89 8.39
C THR A 156 25.05 -3.56 9.88
N GLU A 157 23.89 -3.32 10.51
CA GLU A 157 23.82 -2.95 11.93
C GLU A 157 23.70 -4.18 12.84
N ARG A 158 23.07 -5.26 12.33
CA ARG A 158 22.85 -6.50 13.10
C ARG A 158 23.79 -7.64 12.69
N HIS A 159 24.62 -7.42 11.67
CA HIS A 159 25.62 -8.39 11.17
C HIS A 159 25.03 -9.78 10.83
N LEU A 160 23.78 -9.82 10.35
CA LEU A 160 23.12 -11.08 9.99
C LEU A 160 23.61 -11.56 8.61
N SER A 161 23.71 -12.88 8.46
CA SER A 161 23.95 -13.51 7.18
C SER A 161 22.80 -13.28 6.19
N VAL A 162 22.99 -13.61 4.92
CA VAL A 162 21.92 -13.52 3.90
C VAL A 162 20.71 -14.36 4.30
N VAL A 163 20.94 -15.60 4.75
CA VAL A 163 19.88 -16.51 5.20
C VAL A 163 19.20 -15.98 6.47
N GLY A 164 19.99 -15.46 7.44
CA GLY A 164 19.47 -14.82 8.64
C GLY A 164 18.58 -13.63 8.28
N THR A 165 19.06 -12.71 7.45
CA THR A 165 18.30 -11.57 6.98
C THR A 165 16.97 -11.98 6.32
N GLY A 166 17.00 -13.05 5.50
CA GLY A 166 15.80 -13.63 4.89
C GLY A 166 14.81 -14.16 5.92
N ALA A 167 15.27 -14.88 6.95
CA ALA A 167 14.42 -15.44 7.99
C ALA A 167 13.73 -14.33 8.82
N TYR A 168 14.46 -13.30 9.26
CA TYR A 168 13.89 -12.16 9.98
C TYR A 168 12.91 -11.36 9.13
N THR A 169 13.22 -11.15 7.84
CA THR A 169 12.31 -10.52 6.89
C THR A 169 11.05 -11.38 6.68
N GLY A 170 11.20 -12.70 6.67
CA GLY A 170 10.08 -13.65 6.59
C GLY A 170 9.06 -13.48 7.71
N VAL A 171 9.53 -13.31 8.95
CA VAL A 171 8.64 -13.02 10.10
C VAL A 171 7.84 -11.73 9.88
N VAL A 172 8.50 -10.68 9.38
CA VAL A 172 7.84 -9.40 9.05
C VAL A 172 6.80 -9.59 7.95
N ILE A 173 7.09 -10.40 6.93
CA ILE A 173 6.16 -10.70 5.83
C ILE A 173 4.92 -11.45 6.31
N VAL A 174 5.11 -12.46 7.18
CA VAL A 174 3.98 -13.18 7.81
C VAL A 174 3.13 -12.21 8.65
N GLY A 175 3.77 -11.36 9.44
CA GLY A 175 3.10 -10.30 10.17
C GLY A 175 2.31 -9.37 9.25
N SER A 176 2.90 -8.97 8.12
CA SER A 176 2.26 -8.13 7.11
C SER A 176 1.00 -8.78 6.51
N PHE A 177 1.08 -10.06 6.16
CA PHE A 177 -0.07 -10.81 5.65
C PHE A 177 -1.23 -10.82 6.66
N LEU A 178 -0.95 -11.19 7.91
CA LEU A 178 -1.94 -11.18 8.98
C LEU A 178 -2.47 -9.77 9.23
N GLY A 179 -1.61 -8.76 9.15
CA GLY A 179 -1.96 -7.35 9.28
C GLY A 179 -2.97 -6.91 8.23
N TYR A 180 -2.75 -7.24 6.96
CA TYR A 180 -3.70 -6.92 5.89
C TYR A 180 -5.06 -7.58 6.11
N VAL A 181 -5.08 -8.86 6.42
CA VAL A 181 -6.33 -9.61 6.62
C VAL A 181 -7.09 -9.08 7.84
N ILE A 182 -6.45 -9.01 9.00
CA ILE A 182 -7.11 -8.60 10.25
C ILE A 182 -7.52 -7.12 10.20
N SER A 183 -6.71 -6.25 9.60
CA SER A 183 -7.07 -4.85 9.40
C SER A 183 -8.34 -4.69 8.55
N GLY A 184 -8.55 -5.57 7.56
CA GLY A 184 -9.81 -5.61 6.79
C GLY A 184 -11.03 -5.78 7.70
N TYR A 185 -10.98 -6.72 8.65
CA TYR A 185 -12.03 -6.92 9.66
C TYR A 185 -12.15 -5.73 10.62
N LEU A 186 -11.02 -5.20 11.08
CA LEU A 186 -11.02 -4.04 11.98
C LEU A 186 -11.61 -2.79 11.31
N ASN A 187 -11.34 -2.58 10.03
CA ASN A 187 -11.95 -1.50 9.27
C ASN A 187 -13.48 -1.60 9.26
N ASP A 188 -14.05 -2.80 9.13
CA ASP A 188 -15.49 -2.99 9.15
C ASP A 188 -16.07 -2.90 10.57
N TRP A 189 -15.31 -3.30 11.59
CA TRP A 189 -15.78 -3.34 12.98
C TRP A 189 -15.56 -2.02 13.75
N LEU A 190 -14.33 -1.46 13.75
CA LEU A 190 -14.00 -0.22 14.48
C LEU A 190 -14.32 1.04 13.68
N GLY A 191 -14.42 0.92 12.36
CA GLY A 191 -14.49 2.04 11.42
C GLY A 191 -13.13 2.39 10.84
N ARG A 192 -13.17 3.17 9.75
CA ARG A 192 -11.96 3.47 8.97
C ARG A 192 -11.00 4.36 9.75
N LYS A 193 -11.50 5.46 10.27
CA LYS A 193 -10.71 6.48 10.97
C LYS A 193 -9.97 5.92 12.20
N ARG A 194 -10.68 5.15 13.03
CA ARG A 194 -10.11 4.56 14.25
C ARG A 194 -9.05 3.50 13.91
N THR A 195 -9.30 2.68 12.89
CA THR A 195 -8.34 1.67 12.44
C THR A 195 -7.06 2.33 11.92
N PHE A 196 -7.16 3.35 11.06
CA PHE A 196 -5.99 4.10 10.59
C PHE A 196 -5.20 4.73 11.74
N ALA A 197 -5.87 5.37 12.72
CA ALA A 197 -5.21 5.96 13.87
C ALA A 197 -4.47 4.91 14.71
N LEU A 198 -5.13 3.78 15.01
CA LEU A 198 -4.54 2.67 15.76
C LEU A 198 -3.27 2.15 15.08
N TYR A 199 -3.35 1.84 13.78
CA TYR A 199 -2.22 1.32 13.03
C TYR A 199 -1.10 2.35 12.87
N ALA A 200 -1.41 3.64 12.69
CA ALA A 200 -0.40 4.69 12.61
C ALA A 200 0.38 4.83 13.92
N VAL A 201 -0.33 4.87 15.06
CA VAL A 201 0.32 4.98 16.39
C VAL A 201 1.17 3.73 16.67
N LEU A 202 0.61 2.54 16.48
CA LEU A 202 1.34 1.30 16.74
C LEU A 202 2.54 1.14 15.81
N SER A 203 2.42 1.50 14.53
CA SER A 203 3.54 1.46 13.59
C SER A 203 4.67 2.39 14.00
N ALA A 204 4.35 3.63 14.40
CA ALA A 204 5.35 4.58 14.86
C ALA A 204 6.10 4.05 16.11
N ILE A 205 5.37 3.55 17.10
CA ILE A 205 5.95 2.96 18.32
C ILE A 205 6.83 1.75 17.97
N LEU A 206 6.32 0.83 17.16
CA LEU A 206 7.02 -0.40 16.81
C LEU A 206 8.29 -0.14 15.99
N ILE A 207 8.31 0.85 15.09
CA ILE A 207 9.52 1.25 14.38
C ILE A 207 10.56 1.72 15.36
N VAL A 208 10.20 2.63 16.28
CA VAL A 208 11.14 3.15 17.28
C VAL A 208 11.66 2.03 18.19
N LEU A 209 10.80 1.14 18.67
CA LEU A 209 11.20 -0.01 19.48
C LEU A 209 12.14 -0.95 18.71
N TYR A 210 11.82 -1.26 17.44
CA TYR A 210 12.57 -2.20 16.61
C TYR A 210 14.01 -1.73 16.34
N VAL A 211 14.19 -0.46 16.02
CA VAL A 211 15.53 0.07 15.72
C VAL A 211 16.37 0.31 16.97
N ASN A 212 15.75 0.42 18.13
CA ASN A 212 16.44 0.60 19.42
C ASN A 212 16.67 -0.71 20.20
N ILE A 213 16.43 -1.88 19.61
CA ILE A 213 16.76 -3.17 20.22
C ILE A 213 18.26 -3.22 20.50
N PRO A 214 18.71 -3.58 21.75
CA PRO A 214 20.12 -3.66 22.09
C PRO A 214 20.92 -4.62 21.19
N ALA A 215 22.20 -4.33 20.97
CA ALA A 215 23.10 -5.24 20.27
C ALA A 215 23.16 -6.59 21.01
N GLY A 216 23.09 -7.70 20.27
CA GLY A 216 23.07 -9.05 20.84
C GLY A 216 21.69 -9.60 21.19
N ALA A 217 20.65 -8.76 21.30
CA ALA A 217 19.28 -9.21 21.58
C ALA A 217 18.50 -9.53 20.28
N ASN A 218 19.10 -10.26 19.36
CA ASN A 218 18.52 -10.54 18.05
C ASN A 218 17.19 -11.33 18.13
N SER A 219 16.94 -12.09 19.19
CA SER A 219 15.64 -12.74 19.43
C SER A 219 14.48 -11.75 19.49
N LEU A 220 14.70 -10.53 20.01
CA LEU A 220 13.69 -9.49 20.06
C LEU A 220 13.32 -8.95 18.66
N LEU A 221 14.23 -9.03 17.69
CA LEU A 221 13.92 -8.69 16.29
C LEU A 221 12.84 -9.63 15.72
N VAL A 222 12.84 -10.91 16.10
CA VAL A 222 11.79 -11.86 15.71
C VAL A 222 10.48 -11.49 16.39
N VAL A 223 10.51 -11.27 17.71
CA VAL A 223 9.32 -10.95 18.51
C VAL A 223 8.65 -9.66 18.04
N LEU A 224 9.42 -8.61 17.76
CA LEU A 224 8.89 -7.31 17.31
C LEU A 224 8.68 -7.24 15.80
N GLY A 225 9.36 -8.07 15.00
CA GLY A 225 9.25 -8.06 13.54
C GLY A 225 7.86 -8.42 13.05
N GLY A 226 7.21 -9.42 13.66
CA GLY A 226 5.83 -9.79 13.35
C GLY A 226 4.84 -8.64 13.58
N PRO A 227 4.75 -8.08 14.81
CA PRO A 227 3.94 -6.90 15.09
C PRO A 227 4.26 -5.69 14.21
N LEU A 228 5.54 -5.44 13.91
CA LEU A 228 5.95 -4.36 13.00
C LEU A 228 5.38 -4.56 11.60
N GLY A 229 5.55 -5.75 11.04
CA GLY A 229 4.95 -6.10 9.74
C GLY A 229 3.43 -5.98 9.78
N PHE A 230 2.80 -6.48 10.84
CA PHE A 230 1.35 -6.43 11.05
C PHE A 230 0.81 -5.00 11.03
N CYS A 231 1.39 -4.09 11.79
CA CYS A 231 0.89 -2.72 11.88
C CYS A 231 1.26 -1.89 10.65
N ALA A 232 2.54 -1.85 10.28
CA ALA A 232 3.01 -0.97 9.22
C ALA A 232 2.50 -1.37 7.83
N SER A 233 2.15 -2.65 7.61
CA SER A 233 1.50 -3.11 6.38
C SER A 233 -0.03 -3.08 6.48
N GLY A 234 -0.60 -3.46 7.61
CA GLY A 234 -2.03 -3.55 7.82
C GLY A 234 -2.79 -2.23 7.58
N ILE A 235 -2.14 -1.08 7.83
CA ILE A 235 -2.71 0.25 7.55
C ILE A 235 -3.19 0.40 6.09
N PHE A 236 -2.53 -0.26 5.14
CA PHE A 236 -2.87 -0.16 3.72
C PHE A 236 -4.17 -0.89 3.34
N SER A 237 -4.62 -1.82 4.15
CA SER A 237 -5.89 -2.54 3.94
C SER A 237 -7.10 -1.58 3.88
N GLY A 238 -7.06 -0.50 4.65
CA GLY A 238 -8.13 0.49 4.71
C GLY A 238 -8.19 1.48 3.54
N PHE A 239 -7.08 1.69 2.80
CA PHE A 239 -7.04 2.74 1.78
C PHE A 239 -8.05 2.53 0.66
N GLY A 240 -8.22 1.31 0.19
CA GLY A 240 -9.16 1.00 -0.90
C GLY A 240 -10.59 1.39 -0.54
N SER A 241 -11.08 0.99 0.63
CA SER A 241 -12.43 1.30 1.11
C SER A 241 -12.57 2.78 1.48
N TYR A 242 -11.64 3.29 2.27
CA TYR A 242 -11.74 4.65 2.79
C TYR A 242 -11.72 5.69 1.67
N LEU A 243 -10.75 5.61 0.76
CA LEU A 243 -10.69 6.55 -0.37
C LEU A 243 -11.90 6.44 -1.29
N ALA A 244 -12.42 5.21 -1.54
CA ALA A 244 -13.64 5.05 -2.35
C ALA A 244 -14.87 5.69 -1.68
N GLU A 245 -14.95 5.68 -0.35
CA GLU A 245 -16.05 6.22 0.44
C GLU A 245 -15.95 7.75 0.64
N LEU A 246 -14.72 8.32 0.60
CA LEU A 246 -14.49 9.76 0.75
C LEU A 246 -14.91 10.56 -0.47
N PHE A 247 -14.71 10.02 -1.68
CA PHE A 247 -14.99 10.75 -2.91
C PHE A 247 -16.36 10.39 -3.50
N PRO A 248 -17.12 11.40 -3.99
CA PRO A 248 -18.38 11.15 -4.69
C PRO A 248 -18.14 10.37 -5.99
N SER A 249 -19.15 9.67 -6.50
CA SER A 249 -19.04 8.78 -7.67
C SER A 249 -18.43 9.46 -8.90
N ARG A 250 -18.75 10.76 -9.12
CA ARG A 250 -18.22 11.58 -10.23
C ARG A 250 -16.70 11.77 -10.18
N ALA A 251 -16.09 11.76 -8.99
CA ALA A 251 -14.66 12.02 -8.77
C ALA A 251 -13.93 10.84 -8.09
N ARG A 252 -14.64 9.74 -7.77
CA ARG A 252 -14.10 8.61 -6.97
C ARG A 252 -12.82 8.04 -7.56
N GLY A 253 -12.84 7.68 -8.84
CA GLY A 253 -11.67 7.11 -9.51
C GLY A 253 -10.48 8.05 -9.55
N ALA A 254 -10.72 9.30 -9.91
CA ALA A 254 -9.68 10.31 -9.94
C ALA A 254 -9.16 10.64 -8.53
N GLY A 255 -10.06 10.79 -7.54
CA GLY A 255 -9.70 11.12 -6.16
C GLY A 255 -8.90 10.03 -5.48
N GLN A 256 -9.35 8.77 -5.57
CA GLN A 256 -8.65 7.63 -5.01
C GLN A 256 -7.27 7.46 -5.67
N GLY A 257 -7.21 7.47 -7.01
CA GLY A 257 -5.96 7.34 -7.74
C GLY A 257 -5.00 8.49 -7.46
N PHE A 258 -5.49 9.74 -7.44
CA PHE A 258 -4.67 10.92 -7.17
C PHE A 258 -4.12 10.89 -5.74
N ALA A 259 -4.96 10.78 -4.72
CA ALA A 259 -4.53 10.82 -3.33
C ALA A 259 -3.52 9.71 -3.01
N TYR A 260 -3.79 8.49 -3.45
CA TYR A 260 -2.88 7.35 -3.20
C TYR A 260 -1.55 7.48 -3.93
N ASN A 261 -1.55 7.92 -5.20
CA ASN A 261 -0.31 8.07 -5.97
C ASN A 261 0.50 9.32 -5.57
N VAL A 262 -0.12 10.40 -5.10
CA VAL A 262 0.59 11.50 -4.44
C VAL A 262 1.33 10.97 -3.20
N GLY A 263 0.66 10.18 -2.38
CA GLY A 263 1.30 9.50 -1.26
C GLY A 263 2.50 8.65 -1.68
N ARG A 264 2.33 7.85 -2.74
CA ARG A 264 3.39 6.97 -3.27
C ARG A 264 4.56 7.77 -3.84
N ALA A 265 4.29 8.80 -4.63
CA ALA A 265 5.34 9.63 -5.23
C ALA A 265 6.13 10.38 -4.15
N THR A 266 5.45 11.00 -3.20
CA THR A 266 6.10 11.71 -2.08
C THR A 266 6.78 10.72 -1.14
N GLY A 267 6.16 9.59 -0.84
CA GLY A 267 6.72 8.51 -0.01
C GLY A 267 8.03 7.95 -0.56
N ALA A 268 8.21 7.95 -1.89
CA ALA A 268 9.44 7.48 -2.54
C ALA A 268 10.69 8.33 -2.21
N PHE A 269 10.52 9.56 -1.72
CA PHE A 269 11.62 10.39 -1.25
C PHE A 269 12.12 10.02 0.16
N PHE A 270 11.31 9.38 0.96
CA PHE A 270 11.68 9.01 2.34
C PHE A 270 12.90 8.10 2.40
N PRO A 271 13.06 7.03 1.59
CA PRO A 271 14.29 6.24 1.60
C PRO A 271 15.55 7.07 1.31
N THR A 272 15.47 8.04 0.41
CA THR A 272 16.58 8.95 0.12
C THR A 272 16.88 9.83 1.33
N LEU A 273 15.85 10.38 1.98
CA LEU A 273 16.00 11.16 3.21
C LEU A 273 16.66 10.33 4.33
N ILE A 274 16.22 9.08 4.53
CA ILE A 274 16.82 8.16 5.50
C ILE A 274 18.30 7.92 5.15
N GLY A 275 18.64 7.72 3.87
CA GLY A 275 20.02 7.58 3.42
C GLY A 275 20.90 8.78 3.79
N PHE A 276 20.41 10.01 3.61
CA PHE A 276 21.13 11.22 4.02
C PHE A 276 21.26 11.34 5.54
N LEU A 277 20.19 11.10 6.27
CA LEU A 277 20.20 11.17 7.73
C LEU A 277 21.10 10.10 8.35
N SER A 278 21.20 8.92 7.72
CA SER A 278 22.02 7.82 8.25
C SER A 278 23.50 8.16 8.38
N ALA A 279 24.02 9.09 7.56
CA ALA A 279 25.39 9.58 7.68
C ALA A 279 25.63 10.40 8.95
N GLN A 280 24.59 10.95 9.57
CA GLN A 280 24.69 11.81 10.75
C GLN A 280 24.31 11.09 12.04
N VAL A 281 23.25 10.27 12.01
CA VAL A 281 22.67 9.65 13.22
C VAL A 281 22.68 8.12 13.18
N GLY A 282 23.38 7.51 12.22
CA GLY A 282 23.34 6.07 11.96
C GLY A 282 22.04 5.63 11.29
N LEU A 283 22.06 4.41 10.73
CA LEU A 283 20.90 3.90 9.98
C LEU A 283 19.69 3.64 10.89
N ALA A 284 19.92 3.09 12.09
CA ALA A 284 18.86 2.88 13.08
C ALA A 284 18.18 4.20 13.48
N GLY A 285 18.95 5.23 13.79
CA GLY A 285 18.43 6.55 14.13
C GLY A 285 17.63 7.18 12.99
N ALA A 286 18.18 7.12 11.76
CA ALA A 286 17.51 7.64 10.57
C ALA A 286 16.16 6.95 10.31
N ILE A 287 16.08 5.62 10.41
CA ILE A 287 14.82 4.87 10.29
C ILE A 287 13.83 5.30 11.39
N GLY A 288 14.30 5.51 12.62
CA GLY A 288 13.50 6.03 13.72
C GLY A 288 12.82 7.37 13.40
N PHE A 289 13.52 8.29 12.73
CA PHE A 289 12.93 9.54 12.23
C PHE A 289 11.80 9.28 11.21
N GLY A 290 11.90 8.22 10.43
CA GLY A 290 10.85 7.81 9.51
C GLY A 290 9.50 7.53 10.19
N ALA A 291 9.51 7.16 11.48
CA ALA A 291 8.28 6.97 12.26
C ALA A 291 7.44 8.26 12.38
N LEU A 292 8.08 9.44 12.31
CA LEU A 292 7.38 10.72 12.34
C LEU A 292 6.41 10.91 11.15
N ALA A 293 6.63 10.20 10.05
CA ALA A 293 5.69 10.22 8.93
C ALA A 293 4.28 9.78 9.35
N TYR A 294 4.14 8.87 10.30
CA TYR A 294 2.83 8.45 10.80
C TYR A 294 2.08 9.55 11.55
N ALA A 295 2.76 10.59 12.06
CA ALA A 295 2.09 11.77 12.61
C ALA A 295 1.26 12.49 11.54
N LEU A 296 1.69 12.49 10.27
CA LEU A 296 0.89 13.02 9.16
C LEU A 296 -0.43 12.27 8.99
N CYS A 297 -0.44 10.95 9.24
CA CYS A 297 -1.69 10.18 9.22
C CYS A 297 -2.66 10.69 10.29
N LEU A 298 -2.17 10.90 11.52
CA LEU A 298 -3.00 11.38 12.63
C LEU A 298 -3.54 12.78 12.36
N ILE A 299 -2.69 13.68 11.84
CA ILE A 299 -3.11 15.03 11.45
C ILE A 299 -4.17 14.98 10.35
N ALA A 300 -3.97 14.19 9.30
CA ALA A 300 -4.93 14.04 8.21
C ALA A 300 -6.29 13.55 8.71
N LEU A 301 -6.29 12.59 9.65
CA LEU A 301 -7.51 12.02 10.21
C LEU A 301 -8.33 13.02 11.03
N LEU A 302 -7.76 14.14 11.50
CA LEU A 302 -8.54 15.20 12.14
C LEU A 302 -9.52 15.85 11.16
N PHE A 303 -9.16 15.95 9.89
CA PHE A 303 -9.92 16.62 8.83
C PHE A 303 -10.78 15.65 8.00
N LEU A 304 -10.58 14.34 8.12
CA LEU A 304 -11.33 13.35 7.37
C LEU A 304 -12.50 12.80 8.20
N PRO A 305 -13.69 12.59 7.61
CA PRO A 305 -14.84 12.02 8.31
C PRO A 305 -14.70 10.50 8.50
N GLU A 306 -15.45 9.94 9.44
CA GLU A 306 -15.68 8.49 9.50
C GLU A 306 -16.65 8.07 8.39
N THR A 307 -16.37 6.96 7.72
CA THR A 307 -17.17 6.50 6.57
C THR A 307 -17.69 5.07 6.71
N ARG A 308 -17.59 4.47 7.90
CA ARG A 308 -18.07 3.12 8.16
C ARG A 308 -19.52 2.94 7.72
N GLY A 309 -19.79 1.89 6.95
CA GLY A 309 -21.15 1.56 6.49
C GLY A 309 -21.72 2.49 5.44
N LYS A 310 -20.94 3.48 4.94
CA LYS A 310 -21.42 4.40 3.91
C LYS A 310 -21.67 3.65 2.61
N ALA A 311 -22.92 3.68 2.13
CA ALA A 311 -23.25 3.18 0.81
C ALA A 311 -22.55 4.01 -0.25
N LEU A 312 -21.96 3.38 -1.26
CA LEU A 312 -21.45 4.07 -2.43
C LEU A 312 -22.63 4.41 -3.34
N VAL A 313 -23.20 5.60 -3.12
CA VAL A 313 -24.32 6.08 -3.93
C VAL A 313 -23.86 6.19 -5.37
N ALA A 314 -24.55 5.47 -6.28
CA ALA A 314 -24.48 5.79 -7.70
C ALA A 314 -25.10 7.19 -7.89
N VAL A 315 -24.47 8.05 -8.69
CA VAL A 315 -25.05 9.36 -9.03
C VAL A 315 -26.44 9.11 -9.60
N GLN A 316 -27.48 9.63 -8.93
CA GLN A 316 -28.78 9.86 -9.54
C GLN A 316 -28.64 10.94 -10.59
#